data_dc1566d029bf7051d4171f3e766a21b6
#
_entry.id   dc1566d029bf7051d4171f3e766a21b6
#
_cell.length_a   1.000
_cell.length_b   1.000
_cell.length_c   1.000
_cell.angle_alpha   90.00
_cell.angle_beta   90.00
_cell.angle_gamma   90.00
#
_symmetry.space_group_name_H-M   'P 1'
#
loop_
_entity.id
_entity.type
_entity.pdbx_description
1 polymer ?
#
loop_
_entity_poly.entity_id
_entity_poly.type
_entity_poly.pdbx_seq_one_letter_code
_entity_poly.pdbx_strand_id
1 'polypeptide(L)'
;MSYPPYTITSTALKLVAAISEQLATLSATGALTAENLSPQLRRENRIRTIHASLAIENNTLSLEQVTDIIDGKPVIGPPRDIQEVRGAVAAYEKLDAWRPHNLKDLLAAHAMLMHDLVDNPGKLRTGGVGVFQGSKVIHMAPPANLVHGHLENLLQWLKGTDEHPLITSCVFHYEFEFIHPFADGNGRMGRLWQTLILSKWRPVLAYMPVETIVRNRQEEYYASLGQADAQGEATKFIEFMLQALHDTLANTNTDQVDAQVSDQVKRLLDAIGQNEKTATELMQALSLRHAPTFRKNYLTPALEAGLIERTQPDSPRSPTQRYRLTELGKSAMRGQA
;
A
#
# COMPACT_ATOMS: atom_id res chain seq x y z
N MET A 1 4.57 12.33 -30.36
CA MET A 1 5.17 11.56 -29.26
C MET A 1 4.67 10.13 -29.41
N SER A 2 5.59 9.16 -29.34
CA SER A 2 5.15 7.75 -29.29
C SER A 2 4.47 7.54 -27.95
N TYR A 3 3.22 7.12 -27.97
CA TYR A 3 2.43 6.79 -26.79
C TYR A 3 2.92 5.43 -26.29
N PRO A 4 3.06 5.19 -24.96
CA PRO A 4 3.31 3.84 -24.48
C PRO A 4 2.20 2.91 -24.95
N PRO A 5 2.52 1.77 -25.58
CA PRO A 5 1.50 0.90 -26.16
C PRO A 5 0.74 0.13 -25.08
N TYR A 6 -0.58 0.29 -25.03
CA TYR A 6 -1.50 -0.47 -24.18
C TYR A 6 -2.94 -0.35 -24.70
N THR A 7 -3.79 -1.27 -24.26
CA THR A 7 -5.22 -1.29 -24.56
C THR A 7 -6.02 -1.27 -23.26
N ILE A 8 -7.03 -0.41 -23.17
CA ILE A 8 -7.99 -0.42 -22.06
C ILE A 8 -9.00 -1.55 -22.30
N THR A 9 -8.81 -2.65 -21.60
CA THR A 9 -9.70 -3.82 -21.68
C THR A 9 -10.94 -3.63 -20.81
N SER A 10 -11.96 -4.46 -21.03
CA SER A 10 -13.14 -4.51 -20.14
C SER A 10 -12.78 -4.89 -18.71
N THR A 11 -11.72 -5.69 -18.50
CA THR A 11 -11.18 -6.04 -17.18
C THR A 11 -10.57 -4.82 -16.52
N ALA A 12 -9.69 -4.10 -17.20
CA ALA A 12 -9.08 -2.87 -16.69
C ALA A 12 -10.15 -1.82 -16.33
N LEU A 13 -11.15 -1.62 -17.20
CA LEU A 13 -12.24 -0.68 -16.96
C LEU A 13 -13.06 -1.05 -15.71
N LYS A 14 -13.40 -2.33 -15.53
CA LYS A 14 -14.12 -2.82 -14.34
C LYS A 14 -13.32 -2.61 -13.06
N LEU A 15 -12.01 -2.87 -13.09
CA LEU A 15 -11.13 -2.68 -11.94
C LEU A 15 -10.98 -1.20 -11.59
N VAL A 16 -10.81 -0.31 -12.58
CA VAL A 16 -10.77 1.14 -12.35
C VAL A 16 -12.07 1.63 -11.69
N ALA A 17 -13.23 1.17 -12.18
CA ALA A 17 -14.51 1.52 -11.59
C ALA A 17 -14.64 1.02 -10.14
N ALA A 18 -14.33 -0.26 -9.89
CA ALA A 18 -14.40 -0.87 -8.56
C ALA A 18 -13.46 -0.19 -7.55
N ILE A 19 -12.21 0.07 -7.92
CA ILE A 19 -11.22 0.78 -7.08
C ILE A 19 -11.74 2.21 -6.77
N SER A 20 -12.24 2.92 -7.78
CA SER A 20 -12.73 4.30 -7.62
C SER A 20 -13.95 4.35 -6.69
N GLU A 21 -14.87 3.39 -6.79
CA GLU A 21 -16.03 3.25 -5.92
C GLU A 21 -15.63 2.91 -4.47
N GLN A 22 -14.70 1.97 -4.29
CA GLN A 22 -14.15 1.64 -2.97
C GLN A 22 -13.51 2.87 -2.32
N LEU A 23 -12.67 3.62 -3.04
CA LEU A 23 -12.04 4.83 -2.54
C LEU A 23 -13.07 5.93 -2.22
N ALA A 24 -14.13 6.07 -3.03
CA ALA A 24 -15.21 7.03 -2.77
C ALA A 24 -15.99 6.66 -1.51
N THR A 25 -16.35 5.38 -1.34
CA THR A 25 -17.04 4.87 -0.16
C THR A 25 -16.23 5.09 1.11
N LEU A 26 -14.93 4.78 1.06
CA LEU A 26 -14.02 4.95 2.19
C LEU A 26 -13.80 6.43 2.55
N SER A 27 -13.80 7.31 1.56
CA SER A 27 -13.74 8.76 1.77
C SER A 27 -15.04 9.30 2.37
N ALA A 28 -16.19 8.82 1.91
CA ALA A 28 -17.51 9.26 2.38
C ALA A 28 -17.79 8.82 3.83
N THR A 29 -17.31 7.64 4.22
CA THR A 29 -17.41 7.14 5.61
C THR A 29 -16.38 7.77 6.55
N GLY A 30 -15.48 8.60 6.02
CA GLY A 30 -14.36 9.17 6.78
C GLY A 30 -13.28 8.14 7.16
N ALA A 31 -13.43 6.87 6.74
CA ALA A 31 -12.53 5.80 7.12
C ALA A 31 -11.13 5.93 6.49
N LEU A 32 -11.05 6.51 5.30
CA LEU A 32 -9.81 6.61 4.51
C LEU A 32 -9.59 8.02 3.92
N THR A 33 -9.62 9.05 4.74
CA THR A 33 -8.89 10.28 4.38
C THR A 33 -7.47 10.18 4.94
N ALA A 34 -6.48 10.79 4.28
CA ALA A 34 -5.11 10.81 4.81
C ALA A 34 -5.05 11.41 6.23
N GLU A 35 -6.03 12.23 6.59
CA GLU A 35 -6.17 12.86 7.90
C GLU A 35 -6.78 11.93 8.95
N ASN A 36 -7.67 11.01 8.54
CA ASN A 36 -8.41 10.12 9.43
C ASN A 36 -7.73 8.74 9.62
N LEU A 37 -6.80 8.36 8.71
CA LEU A 37 -5.93 7.23 8.98
C LEU A 37 -5.13 7.51 10.27
N SER A 38 -5.28 6.65 11.26
CA SER A 38 -4.52 6.82 12.50
C SER A 38 -3.02 6.88 12.20
N PRO A 39 -2.24 7.69 12.93
CA PRO A 39 -0.78 7.74 12.77
C PRO A 39 -0.15 6.34 12.89
N GLN A 40 -0.70 5.50 13.75
CA GLN A 40 -0.25 4.12 13.92
C GLN A 40 -0.46 3.29 12.64
N LEU A 41 -1.66 3.31 12.05
CA LEU A 41 -1.96 2.55 10.83
C LEU A 41 -1.13 3.04 9.62
N ARG A 42 -0.94 4.36 9.49
CA ARG A 42 -0.04 4.93 8.47
C ARG A 42 1.38 4.39 8.62
N ARG A 43 1.87 4.33 9.85
CA ARG A 43 3.19 3.80 10.17
C ARG A 43 3.28 2.30 9.87
N GLU A 44 2.33 1.49 10.31
CA GLU A 44 2.29 0.05 10.07
C GLU A 44 2.24 -0.27 8.58
N ASN A 45 1.38 0.39 7.82
CA ASN A 45 1.30 0.22 6.37
C ASN A 45 2.59 0.67 5.65
N ARG A 46 3.24 1.75 6.12
CA ARG A 46 4.56 2.17 5.61
C ARG A 46 5.63 1.11 5.84
N ILE A 47 5.65 0.49 7.02
CA ILE A 47 6.56 -0.60 7.35
C ILE A 47 6.30 -1.80 6.44
N ARG A 48 5.03 -2.19 6.23
CA ARG A 48 4.64 -3.30 5.33
C ARG A 48 5.06 -3.02 3.89
N THR A 49 4.83 -1.81 3.38
CA THR A 49 5.25 -1.35 2.05
C THR A 49 6.76 -1.50 1.86
N ILE A 50 7.56 -0.92 2.77
CA ILE A 50 9.03 -0.96 2.71
C ILE A 50 9.51 -2.41 2.76
N HIS A 51 9.07 -3.18 3.75
CA HIS A 51 9.45 -4.58 3.90
C HIS A 51 9.14 -5.41 2.63
N ALA A 52 7.91 -5.30 2.09
CA ALA A 52 7.51 -6.04 0.91
C ALA A 52 8.30 -5.62 -0.34
N SER A 53 8.47 -4.31 -0.55
CA SER A 53 9.23 -3.78 -1.70
C SER A 53 10.68 -4.25 -1.70
N LEU A 54 11.32 -4.32 -0.53
CA LEU A 54 12.69 -4.80 -0.40
C LEU A 54 12.77 -6.33 -0.51
N ALA A 55 11.80 -7.06 0.04
CA ALA A 55 11.75 -8.52 -0.04
C ALA A 55 11.55 -9.03 -1.48
N ILE A 56 10.87 -8.28 -2.37
CA ILE A 56 10.81 -8.56 -3.81
C ILE A 56 12.21 -8.59 -4.42
N GLU A 57 13.13 -7.77 -3.91
CA GLU A 57 14.54 -7.69 -4.33
C GLU A 57 15.49 -8.56 -3.47
N ASN A 58 14.93 -9.59 -2.79
CA ASN A 58 15.66 -10.57 -1.97
C ASN A 58 16.29 -10.02 -0.67
N ASN A 59 15.83 -8.87 -0.15
CA ASN A 59 16.19 -8.45 1.19
C ASN A 59 15.69 -9.48 2.22
N THR A 60 16.55 -9.88 3.14
CA THR A 60 16.31 -11.02 4.04
C THR A 60 15.76 -10.63 5.41
N LEU A 61 15.65 -9.34 5.70
CA LEU A 61 15.19 -8.85 7.00
C LEU A 61 13.70 -9.15 7.21
N SER A 62 13.36 -9.58 8.42
CA SER A 62 11.98 -9.78 8.83
C SER A 62 11.24 -8.45 9.01
N LEU A 63 9.89 -8.50 9.03
CA LEU A 63 9.06 -7.33 9.30
C LEU A 63 9.40 -6.68 10.65
N GLU A 64 9.72 -7.49 11.67
CA GLU A 64 10.14 -7.04 12.99
C GLU A 64 11.47 -6.28 12.92
N GLN A 65 12.48 -6.84 12.23
CA GLN A 65 13.77 -6.18 12.03
C GLN A 65 13.64 -4.86 11.26
N VAL A 66 12.81 -4.81 10.23
CA VAL A 66 12.50 -3.54 9.52
C VAL A 66 11.84 -2.54 10.46
N THR A 67 10.91 -2.99 11.30
CA THR A 67 10.27 -2.15 12.33
C THR A 67 11.29 -1.58 13.31
N ASP A 68 12.20 -2.42 13.81
CA ASP A 68 13.23 -2.01 14.77
C ASP A 68 14.21 -1.00 14.15
N ILE A 69 14.57 -1.15 12.86
CA ILE A 69 15.40 -0.14 12.16
C ILE A 69 14.68 1.21 12.10
N ILE A 70 13.38 1.21 11.78
CA ILE A 70 12.55 2.43 11.72
C ILE A 70 12.42 3.07 13.11
N ASP A 71 12.42 2.26 14.18
CA ASP A 71 12.39 2.72 15.56
C ASP A 71 13.76 3.18 16.09
N GLY A 72 14.80 3.10 15.26
CA GLY A 72 16.17 3.47 15.66
C GLY A 72 16.84 2.46 16.61
N LYS A 73 16.28 1.25 16.74
CA LYS A 73 16.85 0.18 17.54
C LYS A 73 17.98 -0.55 16.79
N PRO A 74 18.95 -1.12 17.51
CA PRO A 74 19.99 -1.93 16.90
C PRO A 74 19.43 -3.22 16.33
N VAL A 75 19.81 -3.56 15.09
CA VAL A 75 19.40 -4.80 14.42
C VAL A 75 20.63 -5.56 13.95
N ILE A 76 20.61 -6.87 14.15
CA ILE A 76 21.62 -7.79 13.61
C ILE A 76 21.11 -8.35 12.30
N GLY A 77 21.85 -8.12 11.21
CA GLY A 77 21.52 -8.57 9.87
C GLY A 77 22.61 -8.18 8.85
N PRO A 78 22.48 -8.58 7.57
CA PRO A 78 23.42 -8.17 6.54
C PRO A 78 23.49 -6.64 6.45
N PRO A 79 24.70 -6.04 6.45
CA PRO A 79 24.83 -4.58 6.42
C PRO A 79 24.15 -3.93 5.22
N ARG A 80 24.19 -4.60 4.05
CA ARG A 80 23.53 -4.15 2.83
C ARG A 80 22.01 -4.09 3.01
N ASP A 81 21.40 -5.14 3.57
CA ASP A 81 19.96 -5.22 3.79
C ASP A 81 19.48 -4.12 4.75
N ILE A 82 20.25 -3.87 5.82
CA ILE A 82 19.96 -2.78 6.76
C ILE A 82 20.05 -1.41 6.06
N GLN A 83 21.04 -1.20 5.20
CA GLN A 83 21.18 0.04 4.44
C GLN A 83 20.06 0.24 3.42
N GLU A 84 19.60 -0.83 2.78
CA GLU A 84 18.41 -0.80 1.90
C GLU A 84 17.16 -0.31 2.63
N VAL A 85 16.92 -0.79 3.86
CA VAL A 85 15.80 -0.31 4.69
C VAL A 85 15.95 1.18 4.99
N ARG A 86 17.14 1.65 5.40
CA ARG A 86 17.37 3.06 5.70
C ARG A 86 17.14 3.96 4.49
N GLY A 87 17.63 3.56 3.32
CA GLY A 87 17.42 4.27 2.06
C GLY A 87 15.94 4.32 1.67
N ALA A 88 15.22 3.20 1.82
CA ALA A 88 13.80 3.15 1.55
C ALA A 88 12.99 4.03 2.52
N VAL A 89 13.26 3.99 3.82
CA VAL A 89 12.62 4.87 4.81
C VAL A 89 12.80 6.33 4.43
N ALA A 90 14.03 6.77 4.18
CA ALA A 90 14.33 8.15 3.80
C ALA A 90 13.62 8.57 2.50
N ALA A 91 13.54 7.68 1.51
CA ALA A 91 12.86 7.95 0.25
C ALA A 91 11.34 8.08 0.42
N TYR A 92 10.71 7.14 1.16
CA TYR A 92 9.27 7.20 1.40
C TYR A 92 8.84 8.37 2.30
N GLU A 93 9.68 8.84 3.22
CA GLU A 93 9.41 10.03 4.04
C GLU A 93 9.38 11.32 3.20
N LYS A 94 10.09 11.34 2.08
CA LYS A 94 10.12 12.50 1.16
C LYS A 94 9.14 12.39 0.00
N LEU A 95 8.26 11.40 -0.03
CA LEU A 95 7.35 11.12 -1.15
C LEU A 95 6.56 12.38 -1.57
N ASP A 96 6.04 13.15 -0.62
CA ASP A 96 5.23 14.33 -0.91
C ASP A 96 6.02 15.50 -1.51
N ALA A 97 7.34 15.52 -1.35
CA ALA A 97 8.20 16.59 -1.85
C ALA A 97 8.50 16.47 -3.34
N TRP A 98 8.31 15.28 -3.92
CA TRP A 98 8.65 15.02 -5.32
C TRP A 98 7.48 15.25 -6.28
N ARG A 99 7.87 15.62 -7.51
CA ARG A 99 6.96 15.80 -8.64
C ARG A 99 7.13 14.62 -9.60
N PRO A 100 6.05 13.85 -9.88
CA PRO A 100 6.15 12.59 -10.62
C PRO A 100 6.78 12.73 -12.02
N HIS A 101 6.59 13.87 -12.67
CA HIS A 101 7.09 14.16 -14.03
C HIS A 101 8.45 14.90 -14.08
N ASN A 102 9.15 15.01 -12.93
CA ASN A 102 10.39 15.77 -12.85
C ASN A 102 11.61 14.84 -12.79
N LEU A 103 12.48 14.90 -13.81
CA LEU A 103 13.68 14.07 -13.89
C LEU A 103 14.64 14.30 -12.70
N LYS A 104 14.81 15.55 -12.25
CA LYS A 104 15.70 15.85 -11.13
C LYS A 104 15.19 15.22 -9.83
N ASP A 105 13.88 15.25 -9.61
CA ASP A 105 13.25 14.65 -8.43
C ASP A 105 13.40 13.10 -8.48
N LEU A 106 13.24 12.50 -9.67
CA LEU A 106 13.44 11.06 -9.88
C LEU A 106 14.89 10.63 -9.60
N LEU A 107 15.87 11.38 -10.11
CA LEU A 107 17.28 11.11 -9.85
C LEU A 107 17.64 11.31 -8.38
N ALA A 108 17.08 12.32 -7.72
CA ALA A 108 17.27 12.56 -6.28
C ALA A 108 16.66 11.44 -5.42
N ALA A 109 15.48 10.94 -5.80
CA ALA A 109 14.85 9.81 -5.12
C ALA A 109 15.70 8.54 -5.25
N HIS A 110 16.21 8.23 -6.43
CA HIS A 110 17.13 7.11 -6.62
C HIS A 110 18.42 7.29 -5.82
N ALA A 111 19.00 8.50 -5.80
CA ALA A 111 20.19 8.79 -5.00
C ALA A 111 19.96 8.51 -3.51
N MET A 112 18.79 8.83 -3.00
CA MET A 112 18.41 8.57 -1.60
C MET A 112 18.17 7.08 -1.33
N LEU A 113 17.39 6.43 -2.21
CA LEU A 113 17.04 5.02 -2.10
C LEU A 113 18.27 4.10 -2.15
N MET A 114 19.24 4.46 -2.99
CA MET A 114 20.43 3.65 -3.28
C MET A 114 21.72 4.19 -2.65
N HIS A 115 21.59 5.10 -1.67
CA HIS A 115 22.72 5.65 -0.93
C HIS A 115 23.56 4.54 -0.26
N ASP A 116 24.87 4.54 -0.48
CA ASP A 116 25.83 3.51 0.00
C ASP A 116 25.55 2.07 -0.49
N LEU A 117 24.71 1.91 -1.52
CA LEU A 117 24.43 0.60 -2.12
C LEU A 117 25.05 0.44 -3.50
N VAL A 118 25.27 1.55 -4.21
CA VAL A 118 25.87 1.60 -5.55
C VAL A 118 26.87 2.73 -5.68
N ASP A 119 27.82 2.61 -6.63
CA ASP A 119 28.87 3.63 -6.84
C ASP A 119 28.34 4.98 -7.32
N ASN A 120 27.25 4.97 -8.07
CA ASN A 120 26.72 6.18 -8.71
C ASN A 120 25.23 6.36 -8.43
N PRO A 121 24.80 6.59 -7.16
CA PRO A 121 23.39 6.79 -6.84
C PRO A 121 22.87 8.07 -7.52
N GLY A 122 21.67 7.98 -8.11
CA GLY A 122 21.05 9.10 -8.82
C GLY A 122 21.58 9.37 -10.23
N LYS A 123 22.43 8.49 -10.79
CA LYS A 123 22.91 8.61 -12.15
C LYS A 123 22.35 7.51 -13.04
N LEU A 124 21.97 7.88 -14.25
CA LEU A 124 21.57 6.92 -15.27
C LEU A 124 22.73 6.00 -15.64
N ARG A 125 22.42 4.76 -15.98
CA ARG A 125 23.43 3.77 -16.41
C ARG A 125 24.10 4.18 -17.71
N THR A 126 25.37 3.79 -17.84
CA THR A 126 26.18 3.97 -19.04
C THR A 126 26.45 2.64 -19.75
N GLY A 127 26.18 1.51 -19.09
CA GLY A 127 26.32 0.16 -19.61
C GLY A 127 25.00 -0.49 -20.01
N GLY A 128 25.07 -1.60 -20.73
CA GLY A 128 23.94 -2.49 -20.99
C GLY A 128 23.53 -3.21 -19.70
N VAL A 129 22.23 -3.38 -19.48
CA VAL A 129 21.67 -4.19 -18.40
C VAL A 129 20.53 -5.07 -18.95
N GLY A 130 20.29 -6.18 -18.29
CA GLY A 130 19.17 -7.06 -18.56
C GLY A 130 18.56 -7.54 -17.26
N VAL A 131 17.27 -7.86 -17.30
CA VAL A 131 16.58 -8.53 -16.18
C VAL A 131 16.75 -10.04 -16.36
N PHE A 132 17.27 -10.69 -15.35
CA PHE A 132 17.56 -12.11 -15.38
C PHE A 132 16.70 -12.85 -14.35
N GLN A 133 16.23 -14.04 -14.71
CA GLN A 133 15.67 -15.02 -13.79
C GLN A 133 16.57 -16.27 -13.84
N GLY A 134 17.45 -16.40 -12.84
CA GLY A 134 18.54 -17.37 -12.90
C GLY A 134 19.48 -17.07 -14.06
N SER A 135 19.66 -18.03 -14.98
CA SER A 135 20.46 -17.87 -16.20
C SER A 135 19.68 -17.37 -17.42
N LYS A 136 18.34 -17.22 -17.31
CA LYS A 136 17.48 -16.80 -18.42
C LYS A 136 17.34 -15.30 -18.43
N VAL A 137 17.62 -14.67 -19.58
CA VAL A 137 17.27 -13.25 -19.83
C VAL A 137 15.77 -13.17 -20.00
N ILE A 138 15.10 -12.40 -19.11
CA ILE A 138 13.66 -12.14 -19.21
C ILE A 138 13.42 -10.89 -20.06
N HIS A 139 14.24 -9.86 -19.84
CA HIS A 139 14.14 -8.60 -20.53
C HIS A 139 15.54 -8.05 -20.85
N MET A 140 15.71 -7.55 -22.06
CA MET A 140 16.91 -6.83 -22.46
C MET A 140 16.58 -5.34 -22.57
N ALA A 141 17.06 -4.56 -21.61
CA ALA A 141 16.80 -3.13 -21.59
C ALA A 141 17.39 -2.40 -22.82
N PRO A 142 16.81 -1.27 -23.25
CA PRO A 142 17.31 -0.47 -24.34
C PRO A 142 18.81 -0.11 -24.18
N PRO A 143 19.55 0.14 -25.27
CA PRO A 143 20.94 0.62 -25.20
C PRO A 143 21.08 1.87 -24.30
N ALA A 144 22.17 1.95 -23.55
CA ALA A 144 22.38 3.01 -22.55
C ALA A 144 22.31 4.45 -23.13
N ASN A 145 22.75 4.65 -24.36
CA ASN A 145 22.67 5.94 -25.04
C ASN A 145 21.23 6.41 -25.35
N LEU A 146 20.24 5.51 -25.32
CA LEU A 146 18.82 5.83 -25.53
C LEU A 146 18.04 6.05 -24.24
N VAL A 147 18.58 5.64 -23.10
CA VAL A 147 17.89 5.66 -21.79
C VAL A 147 17.41 7.06 -21.41
N HIS A 148 18.26 8.08 -21.56
CA HIS A 148 17.90 9.45 -21.21
C HIS A 148 16.69 9.92 -22.04
N GLY A 149 16.73 9.71 -23.36
CA GLY A 149 15.63 10.11 -24.24
C GLY A 149 14.33 9.36 -23.96
N HIS A 150 14.39 8.04 -23.72
CA HIS A 150 13.21 7.27 -23.34
C HIS A 150 12.61 7.75 -22.02
N LEU A 151 13.45 8.01 -21.02
CA LEU A 151 12.99 8.48 -19.71
C LEU A 151 12.38 9.89 -19.80
N GLU A 152 12.97 10.81 -20.56
CA GLU A 152 12.38 12.13 -20.80
C GLU A 152 11.03 12.04 -21.51
N ASN A 153 10.90 11.18 -22.52
CA ASN A 153 9.64 10.94 -23.22
C ASN A 153 8.56 10.39 -22.27
N LEU A 154 8.92 9.44 -21.41
CA LEU A 154 8.01 8.88 -20.41
C LEU A 154 7.54 9.95 -19.39
N LEU A 155 8.45 10.77 -18.89
CA LEU A 155 8.12 11.87 -17.98
C LEU A 155 7.29 12.97 -18.65
N GLN A 156 7.55 13.24 -19.92
CA GLN A 156 6.75 14.19 -20.71
C GLN A 156 5.34 13.66 -21.00
N TRP A 157 5.21 12.35 -21.30
CA TRP A 157 3.93 11.70 -21.42
C TRP A 157 3.15 11.77 -20.09
N LEU A 158 3.80 11.42 -18.97
CA LEU A 158 3.20 11.48 -17.63
C LEU A 158 2.68 12.89 -17.27
N LYS A 159 3.38 13.93 -17.74
CA LYS A 159 2.99 15.33 -17.52
C LYS A 159 1.76 15.75 -18.31
N GLY A 160 1.57 15.19 -19.50
CA GLY A 160 0.55 15.64 -20.46
C GLY A 160 -0.59 14.68 -20.70
N THR A 161 -0.61 13.51 -20.05
CA THR A 161 -1.67 12.52 -20.25
C THR A 161 -2.96 12.89 -19.50
N ASP A 162 -4.11 12.65 -20.16
CA ASP A 162 -5.46 12.79 -19.57
C ASP A 162 -6.01 11.43 -19.08
N GLU A 163 -5.19 10.38 -19.13
CA GLU A 163 -5.60 9.04 -18.70
C GLU A 163 -5.84 8.98 -17.18
N HIS A 164 -6.70 8.05 -16.78
CA HIS A 164 -7.00 7.88 -15.36
C HIS A 164 -5.74 7.53 -14.55
N PRO A 165 -5.49 8.15 -13.38
CA PRO A 165 -4.26 7.96 -12.59
C PRO A 165 -3.94 6.50 -12.23
N LEU A 166 -4.95 5.64 -12.06
CA LEU A 166 -4.76 4.20 -11.88
C LEU A 166 -4.08 3.56 -13.11
N ILE A 167 -4.50 3.91 -14.31
CA ILE A 167 -3.90 3.43 -15.55
C ILE A 167 -2.51 4.06 -15.72
N THR A 168 -2.42 5.38 -15.59
CA THR A 168 -1.17 6.13 -15.75
C THR A 168 -0.06 5.60 -14.86
N SER A 169 -0.36 5.28 -13.61
CA SER A 169 0.62 4.76 -12.66
C SER A 169 1.14 3.36 -13.05
N CYS A 170 0.26 2.50 -13.57
CA CYS A 170 0.64 1.16 -14.02
C CYS A 170 1.46 1.22 -15.32
N VAL A 171 1.07 2.07 -16.28
CA VAL A 171 1.82 2.29 -17.52
C VAL A 171 3.21 2.84 -17.21
N PHE A 172 3.29 3.86 -16.33
CA PHE A 172 4.58 4.40 -15.93
C PHE A 172 5.47 3.34 -15.29
N HIS A 173 4.94 2.51 -14.41
CA HIS A 173 5.70 1.46 -13.74
C HIS A 173 6.27 0.47 -14.76
N TYR A 174 5.44 -0.03 -15.70
CA TYR A 174 5.88 -0.93 -16.75
C TYR A 174 6.97 -0.31 -17.64
N GLU A 175 6.73 0.89 -18.17
CA GLU A 175 7.68 1.57 -19.06
C GLU A 175 9.00 1.88 -18.34
N PHE A 176 8.94 2.20 -17.05
CA PHE A 176 10.12 2.43 -16.23
C PHE A 176 10.94 1.14 -16.06
N GLU A 177 10.28 0.00 -15.81
CA GLU A 177 10.94 -1.31 -15.76
C GLU A 177 11.52 -1.70 -17.13
N PHE A 178 10.80 -1.41 -18.21
CA PHE A 178 11.26 -1.64 -19.58
C PHE A 178 12.51 -0.81 -19.91
N ILE A 179 12.52 0.49 -19.62
CA ILE A 179 13.66 1.38 -19.85
C ILE A 179 14.86 0.99 -18.98
N HIS A 180 14.59 0.54 -17.75
CA HIS A 180 15.58 0.12 -16.76
C HIS A 180 16.72 1.14 -16.61
N PRO A 181 16.41 2.40 -16.19
CA PRO A 181 17.31 3.53 -16.36
C PRO A 181 18.56 3.50 -15.48
N PHE A 182 18.60 2.71 -14.43
CA PHE A 182 19.70 2.66 -13.49
C PHE A 182 20.47 1.31 -13.57
N ALA A 183 21.67 1.28 -13.01
CA ALA A 183 22.46 0.05 -12.92
C ALA A 183 21.87 -0.95 -11.91
N ASP A 184 21.21 -0.46 -10.83
CA ASP A 184 20.52 -1.23 -9.80
C ASP A 184 19.38 -0.36 -9.21
N GLY A 185 18.40 -0.97 -8.54
CA GLY A 185 17.32 -0.27 -7.84
C GLY A 185 16.12 0.12 -8.71
N ASN A 186 16.02 -0.37 -9.96
CA ASN A 186 14.92 -0.02 -10.85
C ASN A 186 13.57 -0.50 -10.29
N GLY A 187 13.44 -1.75 -9.87
CA GLY A 187 12.20 -2.30 -9.29
C GLY A 187 11.72 -1.51 -8.08
N ARG A 188 12.62 -1.18 -7.16
CA ARG A 188 12.31 -0.34 -5.97
C ARG A 188 11.85 1.06 -6.38
N MET A 189 12.50 1.65 -7.39
CA MET A 189 12.11 2.96 -7.94
C MET A 189 10.78 2.93 -8.68
N GLY A 190 10.52 1.92 -9.49
CA GLY A 190 9.24 1.75 -10.21
C GLY A 190 8.06 1.70 -9.24
N ARG A 191 8.16 0.91 -8.18
CA ARG A 191 7.14 0.80 -7.12
C ARG A 191 6.99 2.11 -6.33
N LEU A 192 8.09 2.73 -5.91
CA LEU A 192 8.07 4.03 -5.23
C LEU A 192 7.40 5.10 -6.09
N TRP A 193 7.72 5.15 -7.38
CA TRP A 193 7.17 6.15 -8.30
C TRP A 193 5.70 5.90 -8.63
N GLN A 194 5.28 4.64 -8.73
CA GLN A 194 3.86 4.30 -8.83
C GLN A 194 3.08 4.81 -7.62
N THR A 195 3.60 4.56 -6.42
CA THR A 195 3.01 5.07 -5.16
C THR A 195 2.96 6.60 -5.16
N LEU A 196 4.00 7.29 -5.65
CA LEU A 196 4.02 8.74 -5.79
C LEU A 196 2.92 9.24 -6.73
N ILE A 197 2.79 8.65 -7.92
CA ILE A 197 1.76 9.05 -8.91
C ILE A 197 0.36 8.89 -8.31
N LEU A 198 0.10 7.76 -7.68
CA LEU A 198 -1.18 7.46 -7.05
C LEU A 198 -1.48 8.42 -5.88
N SER A 199 -0.48 8.77 -5.07
CA SER A 199 -0.63 9.67 -3.92
C SER A 199 -0.99 11.11 -4.34
N LYS A 200 -0.53 11.56 -5.51
CA LYS A 200 -0.91 12.88 -6.05
C LYS A 200 -2.38 12.94 -6.48
N TRP A 201 -2.98 11.81 -6.81
CA TRP A 201 -4.41 11.71 -7.11
C TRP A 201 -5.25 11.50 -5.84
N ARG A 202 -4.83 10.57 -4.99
CA ARG A 202 -5.48 10.26 -3.72
C ARG A 202 -4.41 10.07 -2.64
N PRO A 203 -4.24 11.04 -1.72
CA PRO A 203 -3.16 11.01 -0.72
C PRO A 203 -3.15 9.74 0.14
N VAL A 204 -4.30 9.14 0.39
CA VAL A 204 -4.42 7.88 1.14
C VAL A 204 -3.65 6.72 0.49
N LEU A 205 -3.50 6.72 -0.84
CA LEU A 205 -2.78 5.67 -1.57
C LEU A 205 -1.27 5.66 -1.28
N ALA A 206 -0.72 6.74 -0.69
CA ALA A 206 0.64 6.74 -0.16
C ALA A 206 0.85 5.75 1.00
N TYR A 207 -0.24 5.28 1.60
CA TYR A 207 -0.24 4.39 2.77
C TYR A 207 -0.88 3.03 2.49
N MET A 208 -1.09 2.68 1.21
CA MET A 208 -1.62 1.39 0.82
C MET A 208 -0.47 0.42 0.50
N PRO A 209 -0.34 -0.71 1.23
CA PRO A 209 0.79 -1.62 1.07
C PRO A 209 0.60 -2.56 -0.15
N VAL A 210 0.48 -1.97 -1.35
CA VAL A 210 0.29 -2.70 -2.63
C VAL A 210 1.42 -3.68 -2.86
N GLU A 211 2.63 -3.33 -2.46
CA GLU A 211 3.83 -4.15 -2.54
C GLU A 211 3.70 -5.47 -1.78
N THR A 212 2.87 -5.53 -0.74
CA THR A 212 2.58 -6.79 -0.02
C THR A 212 1.86 -7.79 -0.94
N ILE A 213 0.87 -7.33 -1.70
CA ILE A 213 0.17 -8.19 -2.66
C ILE A 213 1.09 -8.58 -3.82
N VAL A 214 1.87 -7.62 -4.34
CA VAL A 214 2.86 -7.87 -5.40
C VAL A 214 3.87 -8.92 -4.94
N ARG A 215 4.39 -8.83 -3.70
CA ARG A 215 5.30 -9.81 -3.12
C ARG A 215 4.65 -11.20 -2.99
N ASN A 216 3.44 -11.27 -2.48
CA ASN A 216 2.71 -12.54 -2.29
C ASN A 216 2.39 -13.21 -3.64
N ARG A 217 2.33 -12.44 -4.72
CA ARG A 217 2.07 -12.89 -6.09
C ARG A 217 3.26 -12.59 -7.02
N GLN A 218 4.48 -12.72 -6.51
CA GLN A 218 5.71 -12.30 -7.19
C GLN A 218 5.92 -13.03 -8.53
N GLU A 219 5.57 -14.31 -8.60
CA GLU A 219 5.64 -15.08 -9.86
C GLU A 219 4.69 -14.51 -10.92
N GLU A 220 3.45 -14.15 -10.54
CA GLU A 220 2.49 -13.53 -11.43
C GLU A 220 2.94 -12.12 -11.86
N TYR A 221 3.55 -11.36 -10.95
CA TYR A 221 4.12 -10.05 -11.24
C TYR A 221 5.19 -10.14 -12.35
N TYR A 222 6.17 -11.01 -12.18
CA TYR A 222 7.21 -11.21 -13.22
C TYR A 222 6.66 -11.84 -14.50
N ALA A 223 5.68 -12.73 -14.40
CA ALA A 223 5.01 -13.29 -15.57
C ALA A 223 4.26 -12.21 -16.36
N SER A 224 3.60 -11.25 -15.67
CA SER A 224 2.89 -10.14 -16.31
C SER A 224 3.85 -9.17 -17.02
N LEU A 225 5.02 -8.88 -16.44
CA LEU A 225 6.09 -8.11 -17.08
C LEU A 225 6.59 -8.82 -18.34
N GLY A 226 6.94 -10.12 -18.23
CA GLY A 226 7.43 -10.89 -19.37
C GLY A 226 6.39 -11.06 -20.50
N GLN A 227 5.10 -11.15 -20.18
CA GLN A 227 4.04 -11.18 -21.19
C GLN A 227 3.89 -9.82 -21.89
N ALA A 228 3.95 -8.73 -21.13
CA ALA A 228 3.90 -7.37 -21.67
C ALA A 228 5.09 -7.12 -22.63
N ASP A 229 6.30 -7.51 -22.24
CA ASP A 229 7.49 -7.43 -23.09
C ASP A 229 7.35 -8.24 -24.38
N ALA A 230 6.84 -9.47 -24.30
CA ALA A 230 6.66 -10.34 -25.45
C ALA A 230 5.60 -9.81 -26.42
N GLN A 231 4.61 -9.09 -25.94
CA GLN A 231 3.54 -8.46 -26.73
C GLN A 231 3.91 -7.06 -27.20
N GLY A 232 4.92 -6.44 -26.60
CA GLY A 232 5.30 -5.04 -26.84
C GLY A 232 4.26 -4.04 -26.36
N GLU A 233 3.44 -4.41 -25.35
CA GLU A 233 2.42 -3.54 -24.78
C GLU A 233 2.18 -3.79 -23.29
N ALA A 234 1.80 -2.76 -22.53
CA ALA A 234 1.66 -2.80 -21.07
C ALA A 234 0.36 -3.45 -20.54
N THR A 235 -0.57 -3.86 -21.40
CA THR A 235 -1.95 -4.24 -21.04
C THR A 235 -2.02 -5.31 -19.94
N LYS A 236 -1.23 -6.40 -20.07
CA LYS A 236 -1.24 -7.49 -19.07
C LYS A 236 -0.68 -7.06 -17.73
N PHE A 237 0.32 -6.22 -17.73
CA PHE A 237 0.87 -5.64 -16.51
C PHE A 237 -0.12 -4.68 -15.83
N ILE A 238 -0.83 -3.85 -16.61
CA ILE A 238 -1.88 -2.96 -16.11
C ILE A 238 -2.98 -3.77 -15.41
N GLU A 239 -3.49 -4.84 -16.05
CA GLU A 239 -4.52 -5.70 -15.46
C GLU A 239 -4.06 -6.32 -14.12
N PHE A 240 -2.83 -6.84 -14.06
CA PHE A 240 -2.25 -7.38 -12.84
C PHE A 240 -2.15 -6.34 -11.73
N MET A 241 -1.59 -5.15 -12.02
CA MET A 241 -1.40 -4.11 -11.02
C MET A 241 -2.72 -3.50 -10.52
N LEU A 242 -3.71 -3.35 -11.40
CA LEU A 242 -5.05 -2.92 -10.99
C LEU A 242 -5.71 -3.96 -10.07
N GLN A 243 -5.55 -5.25 -10.36
CA GLN A 243 -6.05 -6.31 -9.47
C GLN A 243 -5.35 -6.26 -8.10
N ALA A 244 -4.03 -6.08 -8.07
CA ALA A 244 -3.28 -5.93 -6.82
C ALA A 244 -3.73 -4.71 -5.99
N LEU A 245 -3.99 -3.57 -6.64
CA LEU A 245 -4.55 -2.37 -6.00
C LEU A 245 -5.95 -2.64 -5.43
N HIS A 246 -6.83 -3.27 -6.20
CA HIS A 246 -8.18 -3.64 -5.77
C HIS A 246 -8.14 -4.55 -4.53
N ASP A 247 -7.33 -5.60 -4.57
CA ASP A 247 -7.19 -6.56 -3.48
C ASP A 247 -6.57 -5.90 -2.22
N THR A 248 -5.63 -4.98 -2.40
CA THR A 248 -5.05 -4.20 -1.29
C THR A 248 -6.10 -3.37 -0.57
N LEU A 249 -6.97 -2.68 -1.32
CA LEU A 249 -8.05 -1.87 -0.73
C LEU A 249 -9.06 -2.74 0.02
N ALA A 250 -9.40 -3.91 -0.52
CA ALA A 250 -10.29 -4.86 0.13
C ALA A 250 -9.70 -5.36 1.47
N ASN A 251 -8.40 -5.71 1.49
CA ASN A 251 -7.70 -6.17 2.69
C ASN A 251 -7.52 -5.04 3.72
N THR A 252 -7.21 -3.83 3.28
CA THR A 252 -7.02 -2.68 4.18
C THR A 252 -8.30 -2.34 4.92
N ASN A 253 -9.47 -2.54 4.31
CA ASN A 253 -10.75 -2.41 5.00
C ASN A 253 -10.89 -3.40 6.16
N THR A 254 -10.43 -4.62 5.97
CA THR A 254 -10.43 -5.66 7.02
C THR A 254 -9.41 -5.32 8.12
N ASP A 255 -8.18 -4.94 7.73
CA ASP A 255 -7.10 -4.57 8.66
C ASP A 255 -7.43 -3.32 9.47
N GLN A 256 -8.16 -2.35 8.92
CA GLN A 256 -8.61 -1.15 9.66
C GLN A 256 -9.64 -1.50 10.73
N VAL A 257 -10.55 -2.41 10.44
CA VAL A 257 -11.49 -2.92 11.42
C VAL A 257 -10.72 -3.62 12.54
N ASP A 258 -9.71 -4.43 12.19
CA ASP A 258 -8.90 -5.16 13.18
C ASP A 258 -7.97 -4.25 14.00
N ALA A 259 -7.34 -3.22 13.40
CA ALA A 259 -6.45 -2.29 14.10
C ALA A 259 -7.20 -1.29 14.99
N GLN A 260 -8.45 -0.96 14.68
CA GLN A 260 -9.32 -0.14 15.55
C GLN A 260 -9.92 -0.92 16.69
N VAL A 261 -9.91 -2.25 16.61
CA VAL A 261 -10.45 -3.13 17.65
C VAL A 261 -9.34 -3.42 18.66
N SER A 262 -9.17 -2.53 19.67
CA SER A 262 -8.33 -2.85 20.83
C SER A 262 -8.74 -4.19 21.46
N ASP A 263 -7.84 -4.88 22.14
CA ASP A 263 -8.17 -6.13 22.86
C ASP A 263 -9.40 -5.97 23.77
N GLN A 264 -9.63 -4.77 24.28
CA GLN A 264 -10.79 -4.44 25.08
C GLN A 264 -12.07 -4.43 24.25
N VAL A 265 -12.02 -3.87 23.03
CA VAL A 265 -13.16 -3.87 22.11
C VAL A 265 -13.42 -5.29 21.59
N LYS A 266 -12.38 -6.07 21.25
CA LYS A 266 -12.52 -7.49 20.86
C LYS A 266 -13.27 -8.28 21.94
N ARG A 267 -12.84 -8.17 23.19
CA ARG A 267 -13.51 -8.79 24.33
C ARG A 267 -14.96 -8.32 24.48
N LEU A 268 -15.27 -7.05 24.17
CA LEU A 268 -16.63 -6.53 24.18
C LEU A 268 -17.48 -7.18 23.07
N LEU A 269 -16.96 -7.28 21.84
CA LEU A 269 -17.67 -7.90 20.72
C LEU A 269 -17.97 -9.37 21.04
N ASP A 270 -16.99 -10.11 21.57
CA ASP A 270 -17.17 -11.50 22.03
C ASP A 270 -18.23 -11.59 23.12
N ALA A 271 -18.22 -10.67 24.08
CA ALA A 271 -19.20 -10.61 25.15
C ALA A 271 -20.61 -10.30 24.65
N ILE A 272 -20.77 -9.49 23.59
CA ILE A 272 -22.06 -9.22 22.95
C ILE A 272 -22.56 -10.50 22.23
N GLY A 273 -21.68 -11.10 21.41
CA GLY A 273 -22.04 -12.28 20.62
C GLY A 273 -23.17 -11.99 19.63
N GLN A 274 -24.10 -12.92 19.49
CA GLN A 274 -25.25 -12.78 18.57
C GLN A 274 -26.50 -12.13 19.22
N ASN A 275 -26.42 -11.75 20.49
CA ASN A 275 -27.56 -11.26 21.26
C ASN A 275 -27.40 -9.79 21.64
N GLU A 276 -28.53 -9.12 21.88
CA GLU A 276 -28.55 -7.77 22.45
C GLU A 276 -28.32 -7.81 23.97
N LYS A 277 -27.37 -7.01 24.48
CA LYS A 277 -27.05 -6.95 25.90
C LYS A 277 -27.05 -5.53 26.45
N THR A 278 -27.46 -5.37 27.71
CA THR A 278 -27.34 -4.11 28.43
C THR A 278 -25.88 -3.83 28.85
N ALA A 279 -25.57 -2.57 29.18
CA ALA A 279 -24.26 -2.20 29.70
C ALA A 279 -23.90 -3.02 30.97
N THR A 280 -24.86 -3.30 31.83
CA THR A 280 -24.65 -4.07 33.08
C THR A 280 -24.30 -5.53 32.78
N GLU A 281 -25.02 -6.16 31.86
CA GLU A 281 -24.74 -7.55 31.42
C GLU A 281 -23.35 -7.66 30.78
N LEU A 282 -22.96 -6.65 29.99
CA LEU A 282 -21.64 -6.61 29.35
C LEU A 282 -20.52 -6.40 30.37
N MET A 283 -20.70 -5.51 31.33
CA MET A 283 -19.73 -5.31 32.41
C MET A 283 -19.53 -6.58 33.22
N GLN A 284 -20.62 -7.31 33.50
CA GLN A 284 -20.63 -8.57 34.22
C GLN A 284 -19.87 -9.66 33.44
N ALA A 285 -20.14 -9.79 32.13
CA ALA A 285 -19.47 -10.74 31.25
C ALA A 285 -17.96 -10.45 31.14
N LEU A 286 -17.56 -9.17 31.17
CA LEU A 286 -16.18 -8.73 31.14
C LEU A 286 -15.48 -8.68 32.49
N SER A 287 -16.16 -9.05 33.58
CA SER A 287 -15.68 -8.96 34.96
C SER A 287 -15.28 -7.56 35.39
N LEU A 288 -15.95 -6.53 34.86
CA LEU A 288 -15.67 -5.12 35.12
C LEU A 288 -16.61 -4.57 36.18
N ARG A 289 -16.06 -3.83 37.15
CA ARG A 289 -16.83 -3.18 38.22
C ARG A 289 -16.96 -1.67 38.11
N HIS A 290 -16.10 -1.03 37.28
CA HIS A 290 -16.03 0.42 37.19
C HIS A 290 -16.63 0.91 35.86
N ALA A 291 -17.85 1.44 35.91
CA ALA A 291 -18.61 1.87 34.73
C ALA A 291 -17.93 2.95 33.87
N PRO A 292 -17.24 3.98 34.43
CA PRO A 292 -16.48 4.94 33.62
C PRO A 292 -15.39 4.29 32.77
N THR A 293 -14.61 3.34 33.33
CA THR A 293 -13.58 2.60 32.59
C THR A 293 -14.18 1.75 31.48
N PHE A 294 -15.29 1.05 31.75
CA PHE A 294 -16.01 0.28 30.75
C PHE A 294 -16.48 1.19 29.60
N ARG A 295 -17.08 2.33 29.90
CA ARG A 295 -17.52 3.27 28.86
C ARG A 295 -16.36 3.79 28.05
N LYS A 296 -15.28 4.28 28.69
CA LYS A 296 -14.14 4.91 28.03
C LYS A 296 -13.35 3.95 27.15
N ASN A 297 -13.08 2.71 27.64
CA ASN A 297 -12.12 1.81 27.03
C ASN A 297 -12.75 0.71 26.19
N TYR A 298 -14.06 0.45 26.35
CA TYR A 298 -14.77 -0.64 25.65
C TYR A 298 -15.93 -0.10 24.80
N LEU A 299 -16.90 0.57 25.45
CA LEU A 299 -18.17 0.89 24.82
C LEU A 299 -18.07 2.05 23.82
N THR A 300 -17.43 3.17 24.21
CA THR A 300 -17.28 4.35 23.35
C THR A 300 -16.45 4.05 22.12
N PRO A 301 -15.25 3.43 22.20
CA PRO A 301 -14.48 3.07 21.02
C PRO A 301 -15.23 2.13 20.07
N ALA A 302 -15.97 1.15 20.58
CA ALA A 302 -16.75 0.24 19.74
C ALA A 302 -17.92 0.91 19.02
N LEU A 303 -18.57 1.91 19.66
CA LEU A 303 -19.61 2.74 19.05
C LEU A 303 -19.04 3.69 17.99
N GLU A 304 -17.93 4.35 18.28
CA GLU A 304 -17.25 5.28 17.37
C GLU A 304 -16.70 4.55 16.14
N ALA A 305 -16.21 3.33 16.31
CA ALA A 305 -15.79 2.47 15.22
C ALA A 305 -16.96 1.84 14.43
N GLY A 306 -18.22 2.09 14.83
CA GLY A 306 -19.39 1.52 14.17
C GLY A 306 -19.52 0.00 14.27
N LEU A 307 -18.80 -0.65 15.20
CA LEU A 307 -18.81 -2.11 15.40
C LEU A 307 -20.03 -2.58 16.17
N ILE A 308 -20.57 -1.70 17.01
CA ILE A 308 -21.81 -1.92 17.76
C ILE A 308 -22.75 -0.74 17.60
N GLU A 309 -24.02 -1.00 17.81
CA GLU A 309 -25.04 0.06 17.79
C GLU A 309 -25.95 -0.01 19.02
N ARG A 310 -26.58 1.13 19.31
CA ARG A 310 -27.61 1.25 20.35
C ARG A 310 -28.94 0.78 19.78
N THR A 311 -29.69 0.00 20.56
CA THR A 311 -31.07 -0.39 20.18
C THR A 311 -32.08 0.75 20.33
N GLN A 312 -31.73 1.78 21.12
CA GLN A 312 -32.54 2.98 21.35
C GLN A 312 -31.63 4.22 21.13
N PRO A 313 -31.29 4.58 19.87
CA PRO A 313 -30.36 5.68 19.58
C PRO A 313 -30.88 7.05 20.04
N ASP A 314 -32.20 7.27 19.96
CA ASP A 314 -32.85 8.53 20.37
C ASP A 314 -32.94 8.71 21.89
N SER A 315 -32.69 7.64 22.63
CA SER A 315 -32.73 7.61 24.11
C SER A 315 -31.49 6.94 24.70
N PRO A 316 -30.26 7.51 24.46
CA PRO A 316 -29.00 6.84 24.79
C PRO A 316 -28.76 6.63 26.29
N ARG A 317 -29.53 7.30 27.17
CA ARG A 317 -29.46 7.17 28.62
C ARG A 317 -30.59 6.29 29.19
N SER A 318 -31.41 5.67 28.32
CA SER A 318 -32.52 4.76 28.77
C SER A 318 -31.97 3.65 29.65
N PRO A 319 -32.62 3.32 30.77
CA PRO A 319 -32.25 2.17 31.61
C PRO A 319 -32.43 0.82 30.90
N THR A 320 -33.22 0.81 29.81
CA THR A 320 -33.44 -0.36 28.96
C THR A 320 -32.58 -0.39 27.72
N GLN A 321 -31.61 0.53 27.60
CA GLN A 321 -30.68 0.59 26.46
C GLN A 321 -29.91 -0.73 26.36
N ARG A 322 -29.91 -1.32 25.13
CA ARG A 322 -29.12 -2.50 24.77
C ARG A 322 -28.15 -2.15 23.65
N TYR A 323 -27.15 -3.01 23.48
CA TYR A 323 -26.11 -2.90 22.44
C TYR A 323 -26.07 -4.20 21.66
N ARG A 324 -25.93 -4.10 20.35
CA ARG A 324 -25.78 -5.23 19.43
C ARG A 324 -24.69 -4.98 18.41
N LEU A 325 -24.19 -6.06 17.80
CA LEU A 325 -23.24 -5.96 16.71
C LEU A 325 -23.90 -5.41 15.46
N THR A 326 -23.19 -4.49 14.78
CA THR A 326 -23.49 -4.11 13.39
C THR A 326 -23.01 -5.20 12.43
N GLU A 327 -23.31 -5.08 11.12
CA GLU A 327 -22.74 -6.00 10.12
C GLU A 327 -21.19 -5.90 10.09
N LEU A 328 -20.63 -4.70 10.31
CA LEU A 328 -19.21 -4.47 10.44
C LEU A 328 -18.62 -5.22 11.65
N GLY A 329 -19.28 -5.14 12.81
CA GLY A 329 -18.88 -5.87 14.01
C GLY A 329 -18.95 -7.40 13.86
N LYS A 330 -19.97 -7.91 13.15
CA LYS A 330 -20.06 -9.34 12.82
C LYS A 330 -18.96 -9.81 11.90
N SER A 331 -18.57 -8.98 10.92
CA SER A 331 -17.46 -9.26 10.00
C SER A 331 -16.12 -9.29 10.74
N ALA A 332 -15.89 -8.34 11.67
CA ALA A 332 -14.69 -8.29 12.51
C ALA A 332 -14.50 -9.55 13.37
N MET A 333 -15.62 -10.19 13.82
CA MET A 333 -15.54 -11.46 14.55
C MET A 333 -15.26 -12.67 13.66
N ARG A 334 -15.71 -12.67 12.39
CA ARG A 334 -15.52 -13.80 11.45
C ARG A 334 -14.10 -13.90 10.90
N GLY A 335 -13.35 -12.82 10.84
CA GLY A 335 -11.96 -12.77 10.38
C GLY A 335 -10.96 -13.41 11.37
N GLN A 336 -11.44 -13.95 12.50
CA GLN A 336 -10.62 -14.58 13.56
C GLN A 336 -10.77 -16.12 13.62
N ALA A 337 -11.46 -16.75 12.68
CA ALA A 337 -11.64 -18.21 12.63
C ALA A 337 -10.71 -18.87 11.60
#